data_0ed83b77e823cc386f271f2983c96e68
#
_entry.id   0ed83b77e823cc386f271f2983c96e68
#
_cell.length_a   1.000
_cell.length_b   1.000
_cell.length_c   1.000
_cell.angle_alpha   90.00
_cell.angle_beta   90.00
_cell.angle_gamma   90.00
#
_symmetry.space_group_name_H-M   'P 1'
#
loop_
_entity.id
_entity.type
_entity.pdbx_description
1 polymer ?
#
loop_
_entity_poly.entity_id
_entity_poly.type
_entity_poly.pdbx_seq_one_letter_code
_entity_poly.pdbx_strand_id
1 'polypeptide(L)'
;MKPSGTPYAEVRHDAALAAVYRRNAEALGRSFPDLGVLLERAAASTDMGNVSHALPSIHPTIGIASLPAVNHQPEFSAHCITAAADQAVVDGALALAWTAVDVASDPALAARLRARGQ
;
A
#
# COMPACT_ATOMS: atom_id res chain seq x y z
N MET A 1 -6.87 12.39 -30.84
CA MET A 1 -7.66 11.59 -29.89
C MET A 1 -7.64 12.34 -28.56
N LYS A 2 -8.76 12.80 -28.01
CA LYS A 2 -8.79 13.43 -26.68
C LYS A 2 -8.69 12.31 -25.64
N PRO A 3 -7.80 12.42 -24.61
CA PRO A 3 -7.78 11.43 -23.55
C PRO A 3 -9.14 11.41 -22.85
N SER A 4 -9.73 10.24 -22.73
CA SER A 4 -10.97 10.06 -21.98
C SER A 4 -10.62 9.71 -20.54
N GLY A 5 -10.92 10.58 -19.61
CA GLY A 5 -10.75 10.37 -18.17
C GLY A 5 -9.85 11.42 -17.51
N THR A 6 -9.92 11.47 -16.19
CA THR A 6 -9.05 12.32 -15.37
C THR A 6 -7.65 11.69 -15.32
N PRO A 7 -6.57 12.43 -15.60
CA PRO A 7 -5.22 11.89 -15.48
C PRO A 7 -4.92 11.57 -14.02
N TYR A 8 -4.33 10.39 -13.78
CA TYR A 8 -3.81 10.01 -12.47
C TYR A 8 -2.34 10.38 -12.37
N ALA A 9 -1.94 10.96 -11.25
CA ALA A 9 -0.54 11.19 -10.92
C ALA A 9 0.11 9.88 -10.42
N GLU A 10 1.42 9.81 -10.45
CA GLU A 10 2.17 8.73 -9.79
C GLU A 10 1.97 8.78 -8.27
N VAL A 11 1.91 7.64 -7.62
CA VAL A 11 1.78 7.56 -6.16
C VAL A 11 3.08 8.02 -5.48
N ARG A 12 2.97 8.97 -4.56
CA ARG A 12 4.07 9.44 -3.70
C ARG A 12 3.87 8.95 -2.28
N HIS A 13 4.47 7.83 -1.96
CA HIS A 13 4.42 7.31 -0.60
C HIS A 13 5.12 8.23 0.40
N ASP A 14 4.47 8.48 1.55
CA ASP A 14 5.16 9.11 2.68
C ASP A 14 6.09 8.07 3.33
N ALA A 15 7.39 8.35 3.28
CA ALA A 15 8.42 7.40 3.71
C ALA A 15 8.31 7.02 5.20
N ALA A 16 7.90 7.96 6.07
CA ALA A 16 7.75 7.65 7.49
C ALA A 16 6.52 6.79 7.76
N LEU A 17 5.38 7.08 7.10
CA LEU A 17 4.21 6.20 7.18
C LEU A 17 4.52 4.81 6.62
N ALA A 18 5.22 4.73 5.50
CA ALA A 18 5.62 3.47 4.90
C ALA A 18 6.52 2.64 5.84
N ALA A 19 7.46 3.29 6.56
CA ALA A 19 8.31 2.62 7.53
C ALA A 19 7.52 2.10 8.74
N VAL A 20 6.55 2.86 9.24
CA VAL A 20 5.67 2.43 10.33
C VAL A 20 4.81 1.24 9.88
N TYR A 21 4.17 1.33 8.73
CA TYR A 21 3.37 0.23 8.19
C TYR A 21 4.21 -1.04 7.98
N ARG A 22 5.39 -0.89 7.39
CA ARG A 22 6.30 -2.02 7.16
C ARG A 22 6.63 -2.75 8.45
N ARG A 23 7.04 -2.03 9.50
CA ARG A 23 7.33 -2.61 10.81
C ARG A 23 6.13 -3.39 11.37
N ASN A 24 4.93 -2.83 11.26
CA ASN A 24 3.71 -3.46 11.75
C ASN A 24 3.35 -4.71 10.95
N ALA A 25 3.50 -4.69 9.64
CA ALA A 25 3.28 -5.85 8.79
C ALA A 25 4.34 -6.95 9.02
N GLU A 26 5.61 -6.58 9.22
CA GLU A 26 6.69 -7.51 9.56
C GLU A 26 6.44 -8.19 10.93
N ALA A 27 5.87 -7.48 11.90
CA ALA A 27 5.48 -8.04 13.20
C ALA A 27 4.35 -9.09 13.06
N LEU A 28 3.56 -9.03 11.99
CA LEU A 28 2.55 -10.04 11.64
C LEU A 28 3.14 -11.18 10.78
N GLY A 29 4.45 -11.22 10.58
CA GLY A 29 5.14 -12.24 9.78
C GLY A 29 5.14 -11.98 8.28
N ARG A 30 4.74 -10.78 7.83
CA ARG A 30 4.82 -10.41 6.42
C ARG A 30 6.25 -10.05 6.05
N SER A 31 6.64 -10.36 4.83
CA SER A 31 7.95 -10.01 4.28
C SER A 31 7.80 -9.08 3.09
N PHE A 32 8.78 -8.21 2.90
CA PHE A 32 8.84 -7.27 1.78
C PHE A 32 10.10 -7.58 0.97
N PRO A 33 10.04 -8.55 0.05
CA PRO A 33 11.16 -8.83 -0.82
C PRO A 33 11.45 -7.60 -1.69
N ASP A 34 12.71 -7.38 -1.99
CA ASP A 34 13.10 -6.37 -2.97
C ASP A 34 12.73 -6.89 -4.36
N LEU A 35 11.58 -6.46 -4.83
CA LEU A 35 11.08 -6.86 -6.14
C LEU A 35 11.57 -5.94 -7.27
N GLY A 36 12.35 -4.90 -6.94
CA GLY A 36 13.01 -4.01 -7.91
C GLY A 36 12.10 -3.60 -9.08
N VAL A 37 12.55 -3.88 -10.30
CA VAL A 37 11.83 -3.56 -11.56
C VAL A 37 10.44 -4.21 -11.66
N LEU A 38 10.15 -5.27 -10.92
CA LEU A 38 8.84 -5.93 -10.94
C LEU A 38 7.77 -5.04 -10.28
N LEU A 39 8.14 -4.32 -9.22
CA LEU A 39 7.26 -3.33 -8.57
C LEU A 39 6.98 -2.11 -9.45
N GLU A 40 7.99 -1.65 -10.20
CA GLU A 40 7.81 -0.54 -11.14
C GLU A 40 6.82 -0.90 -12.25
N ARG A 41 6.84 -2.15 -12.72
CA ARG A 41 5.91 -2.66 -13.73
C ARG A 41 4.51 -2.95 -13.16
N ALA A 42 4.41 -3.24 -11.88
CA ALA A 42 3.14 -3.45 -11.17
C ALA A 42 2.53 -2.15 -10.64
N ALA A 43 3.19 -1.00 -10.83
CA ALA A 43 2.66 0.32 -10.46
C ALA A 43 1.41 0.61 -11.28
N ALA A 44 0.27 0.17 -10.76
CA ALA A 44 -1.02 0.43 -11.37
C ALA A 44 -1.36 1.92 -11.26
N SER A 45 -1.92 2.47 -12.33
CA SER A 45 -2.52 3.80 -12.28
C SER A 45 -3.71 3.78 -11.33
N THR A 46 -3.70 4.62 -10.31
CA THR A 46 -4.73 4.69 -9.27
C THR A 46 -4.98 6.14 -8.88
N ASP A 47 -6.22 6.46 -8.48
CA ASP A 47 -6.61 7.77 -7.94
C ASP A 47 -5.86 8.12 -6.65
N MET A 48 -5.33 7.13 -5.93
CA MET A 48 -4.42 7.33 -4.81
C MET A 48 -3.17 8.14 -5.19
N GLY A 49 -2.77 8.15 -6.47
CA GLY A 49 -1.75 9.06 -6.95
C GLY A 49 -2.11 10.51 -6.63
N ASN A 50 -3.29 10.96 -7.02
CA ASN A 50 -3.74 12.34 -6.78
C ASN A 50 -3.89 12.64 -5.28
N VAL A 51 -4.37 11.69 -4.48
CA VAL A 51 -4.45 11.81 -3.01
C VAL A 51 -3.06 11.98 -2.39
N SER A 52 -2.07 11.20 -2.84
CA SER A 52 -0.70 11.25 -2.32
C SER A 52 0.05 12.56 -2.59
N HIS A 53 -0.42 13.34 -3.57
CA HIS A 53 0.10 14.69 -3.84
C HIS A 53 -0.55 15.75 -2.96
N ALA A 54 -1.76 15.51 -2.47
CA ALA A 54 -2.50 16.43 -1.60
C ALA A 54 -2.25 16.15 -0.11
N LEU A 55 -2.10 14.88 0.26
CA LEU A 55 -1.98 14.44 1.66
C LEU A 55 -0.84 13.42 1.81
N PRO A 56 -0.13 13.40 2.98
CA PRO A 56 0.77 12.30 3.31
C PRO A 56 -0.01 10.99 3.33
N SER A 57 0.35 10.06 2.45
CA SER A 57 -0.39 8.81 2.31
C SER A 57 0.52 7.64 1.93
N ILE A 58 0.02 6.45 2.14
CA ILE A 58 0.59 5.20 1.64
C ILE A 58 -0.51 4.40 0.95
N HIS A 59 -0.12 3.61 -0.02
CA HIS A 59 -1.00 2.63 -0.68
C HIS A 59 -0.26 1.30 -0.76
N PRO A 60 -0.16 0.58 0.36
CA PRO A 60 0.59 -0.67 0.42
C PRO A 60 -0.14 -1.78 -0.31
N THR A 61 0.63 -2.66 -0.93
CA THR A 61 0.16 -3.94 -1.43
C THR A 61 0.55 -5.06 -0.47
N ILE A 62 -0.23 -6.13 -0.43
CA ILE A 62 0.06 -7.30 0.40
C ILE A 62 0.01 -8.57 -0.45
N GLY A 63 1.00 -9.45 -0.26
CA GLY A 63 1.08 -10.71 -0.99
C GLY A 63 0.03 -11.71 -0.51
N ILE A 64 -0.61 -12.40 -1.45
CA ILE A 64 -1.60 -13.46 -1.21
C ILE A 64 -1.10 -14.85 -1.64
N ALA A 65 0.22 -15.01 -1.76
CA ALA A 65 0.86 -16.23 -2.26
C ALA A 65 0.43 -16.60 -3.70
N SER A 66 0.30 -15.61 -4.58
CA SER A 66 -0.18 -15.81 -5.94
C SER A 66 0.93 -16.00 -6.98
N LEU A 67 2.19 -15.71 -6.65
CA LEU A 67 3.26 -15.75 -7.63
C LEU A 67 3.38 -17.13 -8.30
N PRO A 68 3.60 -17.21 -9.62
CA PRO A 68 3.93 -16.09 -10.52
C PRO A 68 2.74 -15.26 -11.03
N ALA A 69 1.48 -15.61 -10.68
CA ALA A 69 0.32 -14.84 -11.10
C ALA A 69 0.27 -13.48 -10.34
N VAL A 70 0.03 -12.40 -11.09
CA VAL A 70 -0.08 -11.04 -10.56
C VAL A 70 -1.47 -10.48 -10.85
N ASN A 71 -1.84 -9.41 -10.14
CA ASN A 71 -3.11 -8.71 -10.35
C ASN A 71 -3.34 -8.38 -11.84
N HIS A 72 -4.61 -8.28 -12.23
CA HIS A 72 -5.07 -8.08 -13.62
C HIS A 72 -4.81 -9.27 -14.56
N GLN A 73 -4.49 -10.45 -14.05
CA GLN A 73 -4.40 -11.69 -14.81
C GLN A 73 -5.53 -12.65 -14.39
N PRO A 74 -6.12 -13.41 -15.33
CA PRO A 74 -7.17 -14.38 -15.00
C PRO A 74 -6.75 -15.42 -13.96
N GLU A 75 -5.49 -15.87 -14.02
CA GLU A 75 -4.91 -16.85 -13.09
C GLU A 75 -4.87 -16.32 -11.65
N PHE A 76 -4.74 -15.00 -11.48
CA PHE A 76 -4.74 -14.37 -10.16
C PHE A 76 -6.06 -14.58 -9.40
N SER A 77 -7.19 -14.66 -10.12
CA SER A 77 -8.51 -14.82 -9.53
C SER A 77 -8.63 -16.08 -8.67
N ALA A 78 -7.97 -17.17 -9.07
CA ALA A 78 -7.96 -18.42 -8.31
C ALA A 78 -7.26 -18.28 -6.94
N HIS A 79 -6.32 -17.35 -6.81
CA HIS A 79 -5.60 -17.09 -5.57
C HIS A 79 -6.40 -16.21 -4.61
N CYS A 80 -7.38 -15.43 -5.10
CA CYS A 80 -8.18 -14.52 -4.27
C CYS A 80 -9.16 -15.24 -3.32
N ILE A 81 -9.40 -16.54 -3.51
CA ILE A 81 -10.33 -17.35 -2.69
C ILE A 81 -9.60 -18.36 -1.82
N THR A 82 -8.31 -18.18 -1.57
CA THR A 82 -7.50 -19.09 -0.77
C THR A 82 -7.39 -18.62 0.67
N ALA A 83 -7.08 -19.55 1.59
CA ALA A 83 -6.79 -19.20 2.98
C ALA A 83 -5.63 -18.18 3.11
N ALA A 84 -4.67 -18.20 2.20
CA ALA A 84 -3.59 -17.21 2.15
C ALA A 84 -4.11 -15.80 1.83
N ALA A 85 -5.11 -15.68 0.95
CA ALA A 85 -5.76 -14.41 0.66
C ALA A 85 -6.60 -13.93 1.85
N ASP A 86 -7.36 -14.81 2.50
CA ASP A 86 -8.14 -14.48 3.70
C ASP A 86 -7.22 -13.97 4.82
N GLN A 87 -6.10 -14.67 5.06
CA GLN A 87 -5.11 -14.22 6.05
C GLN A 87 -4.48 -12.88 5.66
N ALA A 88 -4.23 -12.64 4.37
CA ALA A 88 -3.69 -11.37 3.90
C ALA A 88 -4.64 -10.20 4.16
N VAL A 89 -5.96 -10.40 4.05
CA VAL A 89 -6.96 -9.37 4.38
C VAL A 89 -6.87 -9.00 5.86
N VAL A 90 -6.80 -10.00 6.75
CA VAL A 90 -6.70 -9.77 8.20
C VAL A 90 -5.39 -9.06 8.55
N ASP A 91 -4.26 -9.56 8.06
CA ASP A 91 -2.95 -8.97 8.35
C ASP A 91 -2.82 -7.55 7.81
N GLY A 92 -3.34 -7.30 6.60
CA GLY A 92 -3.36 -5.97 6.01
C GLY A 92 -4.19 -4.99 6.83
N ALA A 93 -5.37 -5.40 7.28
CA ALA A 93 -6.24 -4.60 8.14
C ALA A 93 -5.57 -4.29 9.49
N LEU A 94 -4.94 -5.29 10.13
CA LEU A 94 -4.22 -5.10 11.39
C LEU A 94 -3.01 -4.19 11.23
N ALA A 95 -2.21 -4.38 10.19
CA ALA A 95 -1.05 -3.53 9.92
C ALA A 95 -1.45 -2.06 9.71
N LEU A 96 -2.53 -1.80 9.00
CA LEU A 96 -3.08 -0.44 8.81
C LEU A 96 -3.62 0.14 10.12
N ALA A 97 -4.37 -0.65 10.91
CA ALA A 97 -4.92 -0.22 12.19
C ALA A 97 -3.79 0.12 13.19
N TRP A 98 -2.79 -0.74 13.31
CA TRP A 98 -1.62 -0.45 14.17
C TRP A 98 -0.86 0.78 13.70
N THR A 99 -0.72 0.97 12.39
CA THR A 99 -0.10 2.18 11.82
C THR A 99 -0.86 3.44 12.22
N ALA A 100 -2.20 3.40 12.19
CA ALA A 100 -3.02 4.52 12.63
C ALA A 100 -2.85 4.81 14.15
N VAL A 101 -2.78 3.75 14.98
CA VAL A 101 -2.53 3.88 16.42
C VAL A 101 -1.14 4.45 16.68
N ASP A 102 -0.10 3.96 15.99
CA ASP A 102 1.27 4.47 16.14
C ASP A 102 1.35 5.96 15.79
N VAL A 103 0.71 6.37 14.68
CA VAL A 103 0.64 7.79 14.28
C VAL A 103 -0.09 8.63 15.34
N ALA A 104 -1.20 8.13 15.87
CA ALA A 104 -1.97 8.84 16.89
C ALA A 104 -1.21 8.96 18.22
N SER A 105 -0.37 7.98 18.51
CA SER A 105 0.42 7.90 19.76
C SER A 105 1.78 8.62 19.68
N ASP A 106 2.21 9.06 18.50
CA ASP A 106 3.43 9.84 18.28
C ASP A 106 3.08 11.28 17.88
N PRO A 107 3.11 12.24 18.84
CA PRO A 107 2.78 13.63 18.57
C PRO A 107 3.67 14.29 17.52
N ALA A 108 4.96 13.90 17.45
CA ALA A 108 5.90 14.47 16.49
C ALA A 108 5.58 13.99 15.06
N LEU A 109 5.34 12.70 14.89
CA LEU A 109 4.90 12.14 13.61
C LEU A 109 3.57 12.73 13.17
N ALA A 110 2.59 12.80 14.07
CA ALA A 110 1.27 13.36 13.78
C ALA A 110 1.36 14.85 13.38
N ALA A 111 2.20 15.64 14.04
CA ALA A 111 2.43 17.05 13.71
C ALA A 111 3.07 17.20 12.32
N ARG A 112 4.10 16.38 12.02
CA ARG A 112 4.75 16.37 10.71
C ARG A 112 3.78 16.04 9.58
N LEU A 113 2.93 15.03 9.77
CA LEU A 113 1.96 14.63 8.75
C LEU A 113 0.92 15.73 8.51
N ARG A 114 0.43 16.39 9.56
CA ARG A 114 -0.49 17.53 9.42
C ARG A 114 0.13 18.71 8.70
N ALA A 115 1.41 19.00 8.95
CA ALA A 115 2.10 20.11 8.29
C ALA A 115 2.29 19.93 6.77
N ARG A 116 2.33 18.68 6.28
CA ARG A 116 2.44 18.39 4.84
C ARG A 116 1.10 18.40 4.11
N GLY A 117 -0.02 18.38 4.81
CA GLY A 117 -1.36 18.43 4.24
C GLY A 117 -1.93 19.86 4.12
N GLN A 118 -1.14 20.86 4.44
CA GLN A 118 -1.44 22.30 4.27
C GLN A 118 -0.62 22.89 3.13
#